data_b4be3be062a7c060a54376145b9cd29c
#
_entry.id   b4be3be062a7c060a54376145b9cd29c
#
_cell.length_a   1.000
_cell.length_b   1.000
_cell.length_c   1.000
_cell.angle_alpha   90.00
_cell.angle_beta   90.00
_cell.angle_gamma   90.00
#
_symmetry.space_group_name_H-M   'P 1'
#
loop_
_entity.id
_entity.type
_entity.pdbx_description
1 polymer ?
#
loop_
_entity_poly.entity_id
_entity_poly.type
_entity_poly.pdbx_seq_one_letter_code
_entity_poly.pdbx_strand_id
1 'polypeptide(L)'
;MIIRKKYLFYILAITSSFIAATVTAIDSYVGGQPAFKYDPWAFAFALFFIGSIITLLITLLLSIKINGHSIGAKILDPSFKRIRMVKKREIKFHIVAGIMNAINTVGYCAIVSTVQDPSIILSFSQIVILYLLLMESITEKDVPTLVEVQSSVIVTFGAILASISLTGEFQLFPILLVFIVVNPTWAVFSIYQRKLKLLRINNRPNDSLNIRFWNVTFSCFFTAILLFVFDFLTNGRHLIDGFTTSIDSHYFLLLALTMGTTFFSYVLYIRALGMGKASVNNAIRASTIIFAIPFSLLLLQMGIITQFSTDPVMLLIKIIGMVLIVFGIVSFALTVVKSYIFITVKPGTPIRETLEKLWDIRGVSHVSVTSGKYDFVVKVSTRTLVKGYERIIRRLDEIDAIKKYHWESVLKDWENI
;
A
#
# COMPACT_ATOMS: atom_id res chain seq x y z
N MET A 1 12.88 -23.63 -4.77
CA MET A 1 12.14 -23.47 -3.50
C MET A 1 10.87 -22.69 -3.78
N ILE A 2 9.67 -23.29 -3.63
CA ILE A 2 8.38 -22.64 -3.89
C ILE A 2 7.97 -21.93 -2.59
N ILE A 3 8.16 -20.60 -2.56
CA ILE A 3 7.73 -19.79 -1.41
C ILE A 3 6.20 -19.76 -1.39
N ARG A 4 5.59 -20.14 -0.27
CA ARG A 4 4.14 -20.11 -0.09
C ARG A 4 3.62 -18.66 -0.24
N LYS A 5 2.45 -18.48 -0.85
CA LYS A 5 1.84 -17.14 -1.09
C LYS A 5 1.80 -16.26 0.17
N LYS A 6 1.57 -16.86 1.35
CA LYS A 6 1.55 -16.13 2.62
C LYS A 6 2.91 -15.50 2.95
N TYR A 7 3.99 -16.29 2.89
CA TYR A 7 5.34 -15.77 3.16
C TYR A 7 5.78 -14.77 2.10
N LEU A 8 5.43 -15.03 0.84
CA LEU A 8 5.73 -14.09 -0.25
C LEU A 8 5.06 -12.72 0.00
N PHE A 9 3.82 -12.69 0.48
CA PHE A 9 3.13 -11.45 0.85
C PHE A 9 3.92 -10.64 1.89
N TYR A 10 4.33 -11.27 3.00
CA TYR A 10 5.11 -10.60 4.04
C TYR A 10 6.47 -10.13 3.54
N ILE A 11 7.19 -10.97 2.78
CA ILE A 11 8.48 -10.61 2.18
C ILE A 11 8.33 -9.38 1.29
N LEU A 12 7.34 -9.37 0.40
CA LEU A 12 7.09 -8.23 -0.50
C LEU A 12 6.75 -6.95 0.28
N ALA A 13 5.89 -7.04 1.28
CA ALA A 13 5.48 -5.90 2.10
C ALA A 13 6.66 -5.33 2.91
N ILE A 14 7.44 -6.19 3.59
CA ILE A 14 8.60 -5.76 4.40
C ILE A 14 9.71 -5.20 3.51
N THR A 15 10.03 -5.86 2.39
CA THR A 15 11.04 -5.34 1.43
C THR A 15 10.60 -3.99 0.85
N SER A 16 9.32 -3.86 0.49
CA SER A 16 8.75 -2.57 0.06
C SER A 16 8.89 -1.51 1.15
N SER A 17 8.71 -1.87 2.43
CA SER A 17 8.85 -1.00 3.58
C SER A 17 10.28 -0.51 3.77
N PHE A 18 11.25 -1.40 3.68
CA PHE A 18 12.67 -1.05 3.76
C PHE A 18 13.07 -0.06 2.67
N ILE A 19 12.70 -0.37 1.41
CA ILE A 19 12.96 0.52 0.28
C ILE A 19 12.24 1.86 0.44
N ALA A 20 11.00 1.87 0.97
CA ALA A 20 10.26 3.10 1.22
C ALA A 20 10.93 3.99 2.27
N ALA A 21 11.52 3.41 3.32
CA ALA A 21 12.30 4.18 4.31
C ALA A 21 13.52 4.84 3.66
N THR A 22 14.23 4.12 2.78
CA THR A 22 15.34 4.66 1.99
C THR A 22 14.88 5.81 1.10
N VAL A 23 13.74 5.65 0.40
CA VAL A 23 13.15 6.71 -0.43
C VAL A 23 12.88 7.97 0.39
N THR A 24 12.20 7.83 1.55
CA THR A 24 11.89 8.98 2.40
C THR A 24 13.14 9.67 2.92
N ALA A 25 14.21 8.93 3.21
CA ALA A 25 15.50 9.52 3.59
C ALA A 25 16.11 10.34 2.44
N ILE A 26 16.08 9.82 1.20
CA ILE A 26 16.54 10.57 0.02
C ILE A 26 15.65 11.79 -0.22
N ASP A 27 14.34 11.62 -0.16
CA ASP A 27 13.38 12.72 -0.36
C ASP A 27 13.56 13.83 0.68
N SER A 28 13.85 13.47 1.95
CA SER A 28 14.14 14.45 3.01
C SER A 28 15.39 15.27 2.69
N TYR A 29 16.43 14.63 2.14
CA TYR A 29 17.62 15.33 1.67
C TYR A 29 17.32 16.24 0.48
N VAL A 30 16.63 15.74 -0.54
CA VAL A 30 16.29 16.49 -1.76
C VAL A 30 15.34 17.63 -1.45
N GLY A 31 14.29 17.39 -0.66
CA GLY A 31 13.33 18.42 -0.23
C GLY A 31 13.93 19.51 0.66
N GLY A 32 15.05 19.22 1.33
CA GLY A 32 15.84 20.21 2.08
C GLY A 32 16.74 21.11 1.21
N GLN A 33 16.93 20.78 -0.08
CA GLN A 33 17.75 21.58 -0.99
C GLN A 33 17.07 22.93 -1.30
N PRO A 34 17.86 24.01 -1.51
CA PRO A 34 17.32 25.37 -1.70
C PRO A 34 16.25 25.48 -2.79
N ALA A 35 16.38 24.71 -3.86
CA ALA A 35 15.43 24.71 -4.98
C ALA A 35 14.04 24.16 -4.64
N PHE A 36 13.94 23.26 -3.64
CA PHE A 36 12.70 22.58 -3.29
C PHE A 36 12.17 22.92 -1.89
N LYS A 37 13.04 23.40 -1.00
CA LYS A 37 12.70 23.75 0.38
C LYS A 37 11.58 24.80 0.48
N TYR A 38 11.58 25.75 -0.43
CA TYR A 38 10.61 26.84 -0.46
C TYR A 38 9.50 26.65 -1.49
N ASP A 39 9.64 25.64 -2.36
CA ASP A 39 8.65 25.31 -3.38
C ASP A 39 8.33 23.81 -3.45
N PRO A 40 7.50 23.32 -2.50
CA PRO A 40 7.08 21.92 -2.51
C PRO A 40 6.23 21.54 -3.72
N TRP A 41 5.60 22.51 -4.38
CA TRP A 41 4.82 22.31 -5.60
C TRP A 41 5.73 21.97 -6.78
N ALA A 42 6.77 22.75 -6.99
CA ALA A 42 7.80 22.47 -7.99
C ALA A 42 8.48 21.12 -7.73
N PHE A 43 8.74 20.79 -6.45
CA PHE A 43 9.30 19.51 -6.06
C PHE A 43 8.40 18.32 -6.46
N ALA A 44 7.09 18.37 -6.17
CA ALA A 44 6.15 17.34 -6.53
C ALA A 44 6.08 17.12 -8.05
N PHE A 45 6.09 18.20 -8.84
CA PHE A 45 6.12 18.10 -10.30
C PHE A 45 7.44 17.49 -10.80
N ALA A 46 8.58 17.96 -10.31
CA ALA A 46 9.90 17.46 -10.68
C ALA A 46 10.04 15.95 -10.42
N LEU A 47 9.55 15.47 -9.26
CA LEU A 47 9.49 14.04 -8.94
C LEU A 47 8.71 13.26 -10.00
N PHE A 48 7.49 13.68 -10.34
CA PHE A 48 6.70 12.93 -11.32
C PHE A 48 7.22 13.05 -12.74
N PHE A 49 7.76 14.21 -13.12
CA PHE A 49 8.32 14.41 -14.45
C PHE A 49 9.51 13.48 -14.68
N ILE A 50 10.53 13.56 -13.82
CA ILE A 50 11.69 12.66 -13.89
C ILE A 50 11.26 11.21 -13.62
N GLY A 51 10.33 11.01 -12.70
CA GLY A 51 9.75 9.71 -12.41
C GLY A 51 9.11 9.03 -13.60
N SER A 52 8.42 9.76 -14.46
CA SER A 52 7.82 9.22 -15.69
C SER A 52 8.90 8.72 -16.66
N ILE A 53 9.97 9.48 -16.81
CA ILE A 53 11.12 9.12 -17.67
C ILE A 53 11.84 7.88 -17.12
N ILE A 54 12.22 7.91 -15.85
CA ILE A 54 12.96 6.83 -15.18
C ILE A 54 12.13 5.55 -15.13
N THR A 55 10.84 5.66 -14.80
CA THR A 55 9.94 4.51 -14.77
C THR A 55 9.75 3.90 -16.16
N LEU A 56 9.68 4.71 -17.22
CA LEU A 56 9.65 4.24 -18.60
C LEU A 56 10.91 3.46 -18.92
N LEU A 57 12.09 4.05 -18.67
CA LEU A 57 13.39 3.41 -18.96
C LEU A 57 13.54 2.07 -18.22
N ILE A 58 13.25 2.04 -16.91
CA ILE A 58 13.31 0.81 -16.11
C ILE A 58 12.31 -0.23 -16.65
N THR A 59 11.08 0.16 -16.99
CA THR A 59 10.09 -0.79 -17.50
C THR A 59 10.47 -1.32 -18.88
N LEU A 60 11.09 -0.51 -19.74
CA LEU A 60 11.65 -0.96 -21.03
C LEU A 60 12.78 -1.97 -20.83
N LEU A 61 13.74 -1.67 -19.94
CA LEU A 61 14.83 -2.59 -19.61
C LEU A 61 14.28 -3.93 -19.06
N LEU A 62 13.32 -3.87 -18.17
CA LEU A 62 12.68 -5.06 -17.59
C LEU A 62 11.80 -5.82 -18.60
N SER A 63 11.46 -5.22 -19.75
CA SER A 63 10.73 -5.85 -20.84
C SER A 63 11.62 -6.73 -21.74
N ILE A 64 12.95 -6.61 -21.63
CA ILE A 64 13.91 -7.43 -22.39
C ILE A 64 13.73 -8.92 -22.01
N LYS A 65 13.67 -9.77 -23.03
CA LYS A 65 13.49 -11.21 -22.85
C LYS A 65 14.84 -11.92 -22.74
N ILE A 66 14.97 -12.75 -21.71
CA ILE A 66 16.10 -13.66 -21.52
C ILE A 66 15.53 -15.07 -21.30
N ASN A 67 15.89 -16.01 -22.18
CA ASN A 67 15.40 -17.40 -22.14
C ASN A 67 13.85 -17.49 -22.14
N GLY A 68 13.19 -16.76 -23.05
CA GLY A 68 11.73 -16.81 -23.25
C GLY A 68 10.89 -16.01 -22.26
N HIS A 69 11.46 -15.51 -21.17
CA HIS A 69 10.78 -14.70 -20.15
C HIS A 69 11.39 -13.30 -20.07
N SER A 70 10.57 -12.28 -19.78
CA SER A 70 11.08 -10.94 -19.49
C SER A 70 11.85 -10.91 -18.16
N ILE A 71 12.85 -10.04 -18.06
CA ILE A 71 13.60 -9.83 -16.82
C ILE A 71 12.63 -9.49 -15.66
N GLY A 72 11.68 -8.59 -15.92
CA GLY A 72 10.68 -8.19 -14.94
C GLY A 72 9.79 -9.33 -14.47
N ALA A 73 9.48 -10.31 -15.35
CA ALA A 73 8.72 -11.50 -14.96
C ALA A 73 9.53 -12.42 -14.03
N LYS A 74 10.83 -12.53 -14.24
CA LYS A 74 11.70 -13.39 -13.41
C LYS A 74 11.94 -12.80 -12.02
N ILE A 75 12.13 -11.46 -11.94
CA ILE A 75 12.62 -10.82 -10.72
C ILE A 75 11.46 -10.22 -9.90
N LEU A 76 10.52 -9.50 -10.57
CA LEU A 76 9.57 -8.65 -9.87
C LEU A 76 8.13 -9.20 -9.85
N ASP A 77 7.53 -9.45 -11.01
CA ASP A 77 6.14 -9.88 -11.11
C ASP A 77 5.94 -10.90 -12.24
N PRO A 78 5.68 -12.19 -11.94
CA PRO A 78 5.49 -13.23 -12.95
C PRO A 78 4.41 -12.95 -13.98
N SER A 79 3.47 -12.03 -13.68
CA SER A 79 2.41 -11.62 -14.61
C SER A 79 2.91 -10.70 -15.72
N PHE A 80 4.08 -10.04 -15.54
CA PHE A 80 4.63 -9.09 -16.47
C PHE A 80 5.22 -9.77 -17.71
N LYS A 81 4.94 -9.22 -18.88
CA LYS A 81 5.52 -9.69 -20.14
C LYS A 81 6.35 -8.61 -20.83
N ARG A 82 5.76 -7.43 -21.00
CA ARG A 82 6.35 -6.23 -21.59
C ARG A 82 5.51 -5.02 -21.27
N ILE A 83 6.05 -3.85 -21.51
CA ILE A 83 5.28 -2.60 -21.47
C ILE A 83 4.10 -2.68 -22.45
N ARG A 84 2.95 -2.19 -22.04
CA ARG A 84 1.72 -2.18 -22.83
C ARG A 84 0.90 -0.92 -22.58
N MET A 85 0.06 -0.57 -23.54
CA MET A 85 -0.90 0.51 -23.40
C MET A 85 -2.00 0.17 -22.39
N VAL A 86 -2.54 1.20 -21.73
CA VAL A 86 -3.66 1.09 -20.80
C VAL A 86 -4.89 0.55 -21.53
N LYS A 87 -5.57 -0.42 -20.97
CA LYS A 87 -6.84 -0.92 -21.48
C LYS A 87 -8.00 -0.05 -21.01
N LYS A 88 -9.07 0.07 -21.82
CA LYS A 88 -10.26 0.89 -21.48
C LYS A 88 -10.81 0.62 -20.08
N ARG A 89 -10.77 -0.66 -19.62
CA ARG A 89 -11.23 -1.06 -18.29
C ARG A 89 -10.36 -0.53 -17.15
N GLU A 90 -9.09 -0.19 -17.41
CA GLU A 90 -8.12 0.31 -16.41
C GLU A 90 -8.16 1.84 -16.28
N ILE A 91 -8.55 2.55 -17.36
CA ILE A 91 -8.44 4.02 -17.47
C ILE A 91 -9.09 4.72 -16.27
N LYS A 92 -10.34 4.38 -15.94
CA LYS A 92 -11.05 4.99 -14.80
C LYS A 92 -10.33 4.83 -13.48
N PHE A 93 -9.67 3.70 -13.26
CA PHE A 93 -8.94 3.44 -12.02
C PHE A 93 -7.60 4.20 -12.02
N HIS A 94 -6.92 4.31 -13.17
CA HIS A 94 -5.71 5.13 -13.30
C HIS A 94 -5.99 6.63 -13.15
N ILE A 95 -7.12 7.13 -13.66
CA ILE A 95 -7.52 8.53 -13.48
C ILE A 95 -7.66 8.84 -11.98
N VAL A 96 -8.49 8.07 -11.27
CA VAL A 96 -8.69 8.31 -9.82
C VAL A 96 -7.39 8.14 -9.05
N ALA A 97 -6.64 7.06 -9.31
CA ALA A 97 -5.36 6.83 -8.65
C ALA A 97 -4.35 7.95 -8.96
N GLY A 98 -4.30 8.45 -10.21
CA GLY A 98 -3.42 9.53 -10.63
C GLY A 98 -3.74 10.86 -9.95
N ILE A 99 -5.02 11.24 -9.89
CA ILE A 99 -5.47 12.46 -9.19
C ILE A 99 -5.13 12.37 -7.70
N MET A 100 -5.49 11.27 -7.05
CA MET A 100 -5.25 11.10 -5.62
C MET A 100 -3.76 11.07 -5.29
N ASN A 101 -2.94 10.44 -6.13
CA ASN A 101 -1.51 10.42 -5.95
C ASN A 101 -0.85 11.80 -6.21
N ALA A 102 -1.38 12.58 -7.17
CA ALA A 102 -0.93 13.95 -7.41
C ALA A 102 -1.15 14.83 -6.17
N ILE A 103 -2.37 14.84 -5.63
CA ILE A 103 -2.71 15.61 -4.42
C ILE A 103 -1.89 15.11 -3.22
N ASN A 104 -1.79 13.80 -3.05
CA ASN A 104 -0.99 13.18 -1.98
C ASN A 104 0.47 13.62 -2.03
N THR A 105 1.09 13.58 -3.21
CA THR A 105 2.52 13.88 -3.35
C THR A 105 2.81 15.36 -3.12
N VAL A 106 1.94 16.27 -3.55
CA VAL A 106 2.07 17.69 -3.21
C VAL A 106 2.04 17.90 -1.70
N GLY A 107 1.07 17.30 -1.01
CA GLY A 107 1.00 17.35 0.45
C GLY A 107 2.23 16.71 1.13
N TYR A 108 2.70 15.58 0.62
CA TYR A 108 3.91 14.90 1.09
C TYR A 108 5.16 15.80 0.91
N CYS A 109 5.35 16.41 -0.24
CA CYS A 109 6.46 17.32 -0.51
C CYS A 109 6.44 18.53 0.43
N ALA A 110 5.25 19.08 0.73
CA ALA A 110 5.12 20.17 1.69
C ALA A 110 5.56 19.75 3.11
N ILE A 111 5.25 18.51 3.53
CA ILE A 111 5.72 17.98 4.82
C ILE A 111 7.24 17.76 4.79
N VAL A 112 7.76 17.12 3.73
CA VAL A 112 9.20 16.82 3.60
C VAL A 112 10.04 18.09 3.61
N SER A 113 9.59 19.15 2.93
CA SER A 113 10.27 20.44 2.87
C SER A 113 10.32 21.16 4.22
N THR A 114 9.31 20.93 5.09
CA THR A 114 9.22 21.58 6.40
C THR A 114 9.84 20.76 7.52
N VAL A 115 9.59 19.46 7.56
CA VAL A 115 9.95 18.60 8.70
C VAL A 115 11.35 18.00 8.55
N GLN A 116 11.77 17.63 7.35
CA GLN A 116 13.07 17.06 6.99
C GLN A 116 13.53 15.81 7.78
N ASP A 117 12.81 15.35 8.79
CA ASP A 117 13.10 14.12 9.55
C ASP A 117 12.31 12.93 9.00
N PRO A 118 12.97 11.94 8.37
CA PRO A 118 12.30 10.75 7.82
C PRO A 118 11.48 9.98 8.84
N SER A 119 11.90 9.95 10.10
CA SER A 119 11.19 9.21 11.16
C SER A 119 9.82 9.81 11.46
N ILE A 120 9.72 11.14 11.46
CA ILE A 120 8.47 11.87 11.68
C ILE A 120 7.55 11.72 10.46
N ILE A 121 8.09 11.91 9.26
CA ILE A 121 7.33 11.84 8.00
C ILE A 121 6.70 10.45 7.84
N LEU A 122 7.49 9.39 8.06
CA LEU A 122 7.02 8.02 7.95
C LEU A 122 6.02 7.66 9.05
N SER A 123 6.18 8.20 10.26
CA SER A 123 5.23 8.00 11.35
C SER A 123 3.86 8.58 11.01
N PHE A 124 3.81 9.80 10.49
CA PHE A 124 2.56 10.41 10.04
C PHE A 124 1.85 9.62 8.93
N SER A 125 2.62 9.00 8.03
CA SER A 125 2.05 8.19 6.96
C SER A 125 1.31 6.93 7.44
N GLN A 126 1.54 6.45 8.68
CA GLN A 126 0.89 5.26 9.21
C GLN A 126 -0.56 5.49 9.66
N ILE A 127 -0.95 6.73 9.88
CA ILE A 127 -2.34 7.10 10.19
C ILE A 127 -3.29 6.68 9.05
N VAL A 128 -2.78 6.49 7.84
CA VAL A 128 -3.54 5.97 6.68
C VAL A 128 -4.26 4.66 6.96
N ILE A 129 -3.78 3.85 7.90
CA ILE A 129 -4.41 2.56 8.25
C ILE A 129 -5.85 2.75 8.73
N LEU A 130 -6.11 3.81 9.51
CA LEU A 130 -7.47 4.15 9.97
C LEU A 130 -8.38 4.52 8.79
N TYR A 131 -7.88 5.32 7.85
CA TYR A 131 -8.64 5.69 6.64
C TYR A 131 -8.91 4.48 5.75
N LEU A 132 -7.93 3.58 5.61
CA LEU A 132 -8.10 2.36 4.84
C LEU A 132 -9.16 1.43 5.44
N LEU A 133 -9.16 1.25 6.76
CA LEU A 133 -10.19 0.46 7.43
C LEU A 133 -11.59 1.04 7.21
N LEU A 134 -11.72 2.36 7.36
CA LEU A 134 -12.98 3.05 7.13
C LEU A 134 -13.44 2.90 5.67
N MET A 135 -12.54 3.13 4.72
CA MET A 135 -12.86 3.05 3.28
C MET A 135 -13.12 1.62 2.82
N GLU A 136 -12.37 0.63 3.31
CA GLU A 136 -12.64 -0.78 3.03
C GLU A 136 -14.01 -1.20 3.62
N SER A 137 -14.36 -0.68 4.80
CA SER A 137 -15.68 -0.90 5.39
C SER A 137 -16.81 -0.41 4.49
N ILE A 138 -16.67 0.80 3.95
CA ILE A 138 -17.67 1.41 3.07
C ILE A 138 -17.69 0.73 1.70
N THR A 139 -16.52 0.56 1.05
CA THR A 139 -16.43 0.10 -0.34
C THR A 139 -16.65 -1.39 -0.49
N GLU A 140 -16.19 -2.18 0.47
CA GLU A 140 -16.31 -3.63 0.46
C GLU A 140 -17.45 -4.12 1.36
N LYS A 141 -18.20 -3.22 2.03
CA LYS A 141 -19.25 -3.52 3.00
C LYS A 141 -18.77 -4.48 4.11
N ASP A 142 -17.52 -4.35 4.49
CA ASP A 142 -16.86 -5.19 5.50
C ASP A 142 -16.69 -4.40 6.77
N VAL A 143 -17.51 -4.68 7.77
CA VAL A 143 -17.37 -4.03 9.07
C VAL A 143 -16.07 -4.48 9.71
N PRO A 144 -15.15 -3.55 10.05
CA PRO A 144 -13.90 -3.90 10.70
C PRO A 144 -14.19 -4.60 12.03
N THR A 145 -13.40 -5.59 12.34
CA THR A 145 -13.51 -6.29 13.61
C THR A 145 -12.98 -5.42 14.74
N LEU A 146 -13.41 -5.67 15.96
CA LEU A 146 -12.92 -4.95 17.14
C LEU A 146 -11.38 -5.00 17.22
N VAL A 147 -10.78 -6.15 16.92
CA VAL A 147 -9.32 -6.32 16.96
C VAL A 147 -8.63 -5.53 15.84
N GLU A 148 -9.22 -5.44 14.63
CA GLU A 148 -8.69 -4.58 13.57
C GLU A 148 -8.70 -3.10 13.99
N VAL A 149 -9.78 -2.65 14.62
CA VAL A 149 -9.88 -1.29 15.15
C VAL A 149 -8.86 -1.05 16.26
N GLN A 150 -8.79 -1.94 17.24
CA GLN A 150 -7.83 -1.84 18.34
C GLN A 150 -6.38 -1.84 17.83
N SER A 151 -6.04 -2.75 16.93
CA SER A 151 -4.70 -2.83 16.34
C SER A 151 -4.36 -1.56 15.58
N SER A 152 -5.31 -0.99 14.83
CA SER A 152 -5.11 0.26 14.11
C SER A 152 -4.90 1.44 15.04
N VAL A 153 -5.66 1.50 16.13
CA VAL A 153 -5.49 2.54 17.16
C VAL A 153 -4.10 2.40 17.82
N ILE A 154 -3.68 1.18 18.16
CA ILE A 154 -2.35 0.92 18.73
C ILE A 154 -1.25 1.35 17.77
N VAL A 155 -1.34 0.97 16.47
CA VAL A 155 -0.36 1.39 15.45
C VAL A 155 -0.33 2.90 15.31
N THR A 156 -1.50 3.55 15.26
CA THR A 156 -1.60 5.00 15.13
C THR A 156 -1.02 5.72 16.34
N PHE A 157 -1.35 5.25 17.55
CA PHE A 157 -0.78 5.81 18.78
C PHE A 157 0.73 5.61 18.85
N GLY A 158 1.23 4.43 18.49
CA GLY A 158 2.66 4.17 18.36
C GLY A 158 3.34 5.08 17.34
N ALA A 159 2.67 5.36 16.20
CA ALA A 159 3.17 6.28 15.19
C ALA A 159 3.25 7.72 15.72
N ILE A 160 2.23 8.17 16.43
CA ILE A 160 2.22 9.50 17.06
C ILE A 160 3.37 9.62 18.07
N LEU A 161 3.57 8.63 18.95
CA LEU A 161 4.67 8.64 19.90
C LEU A 161 6.04 8.67 19.19
N ALA A 162 6.21 7.89 18.13
CA ALA A 162 7.44 7.86 17.35
C ALA A 162 7.71 9.19 16.59
N SER A 163 6.67 10.01 16.37
CA SER A 163 6.74 11.29 15.67
C SER A 163 7.00 12.52 16.57
N ILE A 164 6.98 12.35 17.90
CA ILE A 164 7.21 13.49 18.81
C ILE A 164 8.60 14.06 18.56
N SER A 165 8.64 15.37 18.23
CA SER A 165 9.89 16.12 18.08
C SER A 165 10.30 16.74 19.41
N LEU A 166 11.59 17.02 19.56
CA LEU A 166 12.19 17.60 20.80
C LEU A 166 11.67 18.95 21.21
N THR A 167 11.28 19.77 20.22
CA THR A 167 10.94 21.17 20.47
C THR A 167 9.65 21.36 21.23
N GLY A 168 8.84 20.27 21.40
CA GLY A 168 7.52 20.34 22.02
C GLY A 168 6.52 21.25 21.27
N GLU A 169 6.96 21.86 20.19
CA GLU A 169 6.12 22.68 19.34
C GLU A 169 5.28 21.80 18.43
N PHE A 170 3.98 21.88 18.61
CA PHE A 170 3.00 21.29 17.68
C PHE A 170 2.96 22.16 16.41
N GLN A 171 3.59 21.69 15.36
CA GLN A 171 3.43 22.28 14.03
C GLN A 171 2.04 21.89 13.49
N LEU A 172 1.06 22.75 13.76
CA LEU A 172 -0.35 22.49 13.43
C LEU A 172 -0.56 22.26 11.93
N PHE A 173 0.14 23.01 11.07
CA PHE A 173 -0.03 22.92 9.62
C PHE A 173 0.35 21.55 9.04
N PRO A 174 1.53 20.96 9.30
CA PRO A 174 1.85 19.59 8.87
C PRO A 174 0.87 18.55 9.39
N ILE A 175 0.40 18.67 10.62
CA ILE A 175 -0.57 17.75 11.22
C ILE A 175 -1.90 17.82 10.46
N LEU A 176 -2.46 19.00 10.24
CA LEU A 176 -3.70 19.16 9.48
C LEU A 176 -3.56 18.63 8.05
N LEU A 177 -2.44 18.92 7.39
CA LEU A 177 -2.16 18.43 6.04
C LEU A 177 -2.12 16.88 5.98
N VAL A 178 -1.51 16.25 6.98
CA VAL A 178 -1.47 14.79 7.12
C VAL A 178 -2.87 14.20 7.27
N PHE A 179 -3.67 14.77 8.18
CA PHE A 179 -5.00 14.21 8.47
C PHE A 179 -6.02 14.50 7.36
N ILE A 180 -6.03 15.68 6.79
CA ILE A 180 -7.09 16.11 5.86
C ILE A 180 -6.74 15.75 4.41
N VAL A 181 -5.45 15.80 4.03
CA VAL A 181 -5.04 15.65 2.63
C VAL A 181 -4.27 14.36 2.41
N VAL A 182 -3.11 14.18 3.05
CA VAL A 182 -2.16 13.12 2.69
C VAL A 182 -2.73 11.73 2.94
N ASN A 183 -3.19 11.44 4.15
CA ASN A 183 -3.68 10.10 4.47
C ASN A 183 -5.00 9.72 3.78
N PRO A 184 -6.02 10.58 3.68
CA PRO A 184 -7.22 10.27 2.92
C PRO A 184 -6.95 9.99 1.44
N THR A 185 -6.13 10.82 0.78
CA THR A 185 -5.79 10.63 -0.63
C THR A 185 -4.93 9.38 -0.85
N TRP A 186 -3.99 9.09 0.06
CA TRP A 186 -3.23 7.84 0.06
C TRP A 186 -4.11 6.61 0.22
N ALA A 187 -5.12 6.67 1.09
CA ALA A 187 -6.05 5.56 1.28
C ALA A 187 -6.85 5.27 0.01
N VAL A 188 -7.42 6.30 -0.63
CA VAL A 188 -8.12 6.16 -1.91
C VAL A 188 -7.18 5.61 -2.98
N PHE A 189 -5.98 6.17 -3.12
CA PHE A 189 -4.95 5.71 -4.04
C PHE A 189 -4.65 4.22 -3.85
N SER A 190 -4.41 3.77 -2.61
CA SER A 190 -4.11 2.37 -2.28
C SER A 190 -5.24 1.42 -2.66
N ILE A 191 -6.50 1.81 -2.41
CA ILE A 191 -7.68 1.01 -2.81
C ILE A 191 -7.76 0.89 -4.33
N TYR A 192 -7.56 1.98 -5.07
CA TYR A 192 -7.62 1.96 -6.52
C TYR A 192 -6.45 1.21 -7.15
N GLN A 193 -5.26 1.27 -6.56
CA GLN A 193 -4.14 0.41 -6.92
C GLN A 193 -4.46 -1.07 -6.73
N ARG A 194 -5.10 -1.42 -5.61
CA ARG A 194 -5.55 -2.79 -5.37
C ARG A 194 -6.59 -3.22 -6.40
N LYS A 195 -7.58 -2.36 -6.71
CA LYS A 195 -8.55 -2.63 -7.77
C LYS A 195 -7.88 -2.86 -9.12
N LEU A 196 -6.89 -2.05 -9.50
CA LEU A 196 -6.10 -2.25 -10.72
C LEU A 196 -5.38 -3.60 -10.72
N LYS A 197 -4.75 -3.98 -9.60
CA LYS A 197 -4.01 -5.24 -9.49
C LYS A 197 -4.91 -6.48 -9.55
N LEU A 198 -6.14 -6.38 -9.05
CA LEU A 198 -7.12 -7.46 -9.07
C LEU A 198 -7.83 -7.61 -10.42
N LEU A 199 -7.73 -6.62 -11.32
CA LEU A 199 -8.26 -6.75 -12.68
C LEU A 199 -7.57 -7.88 -13.44
N ARG A 200 -8.37 -8.65 -14.17
CA ARG A 200 -7.84 -9.63 -15.13
C ARG A 200 -7.78 -9.01 -16.52
N ILE A 201 -6.59 -9.01 -17.10
CA ILE A 201 -6.32 -8.54 -18.44
C ILE A 201 -5.98 -9.76 -19.32
N ASN A 202 -6.81 -10.03 -20.32
CA ASN A 202 -6.67 -11.23 -21.17
C ASN A 202 -6.55 -12.52 -20.33
N ASN A 203 -7.46 -12.70 -19.37
CA ASN A 203 -7.55 -13.84 -18.44
C ASN A 203 -6.33 -14.03 -17.52
N ARG A 204 -5.45 -13.04 -17.40
CA ARG A 204 -4.30 -13.05 -16.48
C ARG A 204 -4.42 -11.94 -15.46
N PRO A 205 -3.87 -12.12 -14.25
CA PRO A 205 -3.75 -11.04 -13.29
C PRO A 205 -3.00 -9.86 -13.89
N ASN A 206 -3.45 -8.64 -13.60
CA ASN A 206 -2.75 -7.44 -14.04
C ASN A 206 -1.36 -7.37 -13.39
N ASP A 207 -0.37 -6.88 -14.12
CA ASP A 207 1.01 -6.82 -13.64
C ASP A 207 1.35 -5.50 -12.96
N SER A 208 2.18 -5.58 -11.94
CA SER A 208 2.51 -4.44 -11.08
C SER A 208 3.40 -3.40 -11.77
N LEU A 209 4.19 -3.80 -12.78
CA LEU A 209 5.11 -2.92 -13.49
C LEU A 209 4.33 -1.94 -14.40
N ASN A 210 3.40 -2.46 -15.22
CA ASN A 210 2.54 -1.61 -16.05
C ASN A 210 1.63 -0.72 -15.19
N ILE A 211 1.10 -1.24 -14.07
CA ILE A 211 0.31 -0.44 -13.14
C ILE A 211 1.17 0.72 -12.61
N ARG A 212 2.40 0.46 -12.15
CA ARG A 212 3.30 1.51 -11.64
C ARG A 212 3.65 2.54 -12.70
N PHE A 213 4.05 2.11 -13.89
CA PHE A 213 4.38 3.00 -14.99
C PHE A 213 3.24 3.96 -15.31
N TRP A 214 2.05 3.43 -15.55
CA TRP A 214 0.89 4.27 -15.88
C TRP A 214 0.44 5.14 -14.70
N ASN A 215 0.54 4.67 -13.48
CA ASN A 215 0.25 5.51 -12.31
C ASN A 215 1.14 6.74 -12.24
N VAL A 216 2.45 6.59 -12.44
CA VAL A 216 3.38 7.74 -12.44
C VAL A 216 3.04 8.70 -13.59
N THR A 217 2.77 8.17 -14.78
CA THR A 217 2.42 8.97 -15.97
C THR A 217 1.12 9.76 -15.74
N PHE A 218 0.07 9.12 -15.21
CA PHE A 218 -1.18 9.81 -14.88
C PHE A 218 -0.98 10.82 -13.74
N SER A 219 -0.18 10.49 -12.73
CA SER A 219 0.13 11.43 -11.64
C SER A 219 0.90 12.64 -12.16
N CYS A 220 1.87 12.48 -13.05
CA CYS A 220 2.58 13.57 -13.69
C CYS A 220 1.61 14.50 -14.45
N PHE A 221 0.73 13.92 -15.25
CA PHE A 221 -0.27 14.67 -16.02
C PHE A 221 -1.22 15.47 -15.10
N PHE A 222 -1.74 14.83 -14.04
CA PHE A 222 -2.66 15.53 -13.13
C PHE A 222 -1.94 16.54 -12.23
N THR A 223 -0.68 16.31 -11.85
CA THR A 223 0.12 17.31 -11.14
C THR A 223 0.40 18.51 -12.02
N ALA A 224 0.71 18.31 -13.30
CA ALA A 224 0.88 19.40 -14.26
C ALA A 224 -0.40 20.24 -14.40
N ILE A 225 -1.57 19.60 -14.52
CA ILE A 225 -2.86 20.34 -14.58
C ILE A 225 -3.11 21.11 -13.28
N LEU A 226 -2.90 20.46 -12.13
CA LEU A 226 -3.12 21.08 -10.83
C LEU A 226 -2.23 22.31 -10.65
N LEU A 227 -0.95 22.22 -11.01
CA LEU A 227 -0.02 23.33 -10.95
C LEU A 227 -0.33 24.42 -11.95
N PHE A 228 -0.70 24.04 -13.18
CA PHE A 228 -1.11 25.02 -14.20
C PHE A 228 -2.29 25.88 -13.72
N VAL A 229 -3.31 25.24 -13.12
CA VAL A 229 -4.46 25.97 -12.55
C VAL A 229 -4.03 26.82 -11.35
N PHE A 230 -3.19 26.28 -10.48
CA PHE A 230 -2.70 27.00 -9.31
C PHE A 230 -1.85 28.23 -9.71
N ASP A 231 -0.91 28.06 -10.65
CA ASP A 231 -0.07 29.13 -11.17
C ASP A 231 -0.89 30.22 -11.87
N PHE A 232 -1.93 29.81 -12.60
CA PHE A 232 -2.86 30.76 -13.23
C PHE A 232 -3.63 31.60 -12.21
N LEU A 233 -4.05 31.00 -11.09
CA LEU A 233 -4.82 31.70 -10.05
C LEU A 233 -3.93 32.58 -9.16
N THR A 234 -2.68 32.20 -8.94
CA THR A 234 -1.75 32.88 -8.02
C THR A 234 -0.70 33.74 -8.72
N ASN A 235 -0.68 33.74 -10.05
CA ASN A 235 0.42 34.28 -10.86
C ASN A 235 1.78 33.67 -10.49
N GLY A 236 1.76 32.39 -10.07
CA GLY A 236 2.93 31.61 -9.73
C GLY A 236 3.67 31.08 -10.96
N ARG A 237 4.81 30.42 -10.71
CA ARG A 237 5.66 29.80 -11.74
C ARG A 237 6.10 28.39 -11.36
N HIS A 238 5.41 27.75 -10.41
CA HIS A 238 5.79 26.46 -9.81
C HIS A 238 5.96 25.34 -10.85
N LEU A 239 5.13 25.33 -11.91
CA LEU A 239 5.24 24.35 -12.99
C LEU A 239 6.54 24.57 -13.81
N ILE A 240 6.85 25.83 -14.15
CA ILE A 240 8.04 26.17 -14.94
C ILE A 240 9.29 25.93 -14.09
N ASP A 241 9.27 26.37 -12.83
CA ASP A 241 10.40 26.20 -11.91
C ASP A 241 10.66 24.72 -11.61
N GLY A 242 9.63 23.91 -11.44
CA GLY A 242 9.74 22.46 -11.31
C GLY A 242 10.33 21.80 -12.56
N PHE A 243 9.93 22.25 -13.76
CA PHE A 243 10.51 21.76 -15.02
C PHE A 243 11.98 22.13 -15.17
N THR A 244 12.32 23.40 -14.99
CA THR A 244 13.71 23.89 -15.14
C THR A 244 14.66 23.28 -14.13
N THR A 245 14.24 23.18 -12.87
CA THR A 245 15.03 22.54 -11.81
C THR A 245 15.22 21.04 -12.07
N SER A 246 14.22 20.36 -12.63
CA SER A 246 14.33 18.92 -12.93
C SER A 246 15.36 18.58 -14.01
N ILE A 247 15.70 19.54 -14.90
CA ILE A 247 16.67 19.36 -15.98
C ILE A 247 18.09 19.71 -15.50
N ASP A 248 18.23 20.45 -14.41
CA ASP A 248 19.54 20.71 -13.82
C ASP A 248 20.26 19.40 -13.46
N SER A 249 21.50 19.24 -13.89
CA SER A 249 22.25 18.00 -13.77
C SER A 249 22.37 17.49 -12.33
N HIS A 250 22.51 18.41 -11.37
CA HIS A 250 22.61 18.07 -9.96
C HIS A 250 21.28 17.48 -9.42
N TYR A 251 20.18 18.16 -9.67
CA TYR A 251 18.86 17.72 -9.20
C TYR A 251 18.33 16.55 -10.00
N PHE A 252 18.61 16.47 -11.31
CA PHE A 252 18.23 15.34 -12.16
C PHE A 252 18.71 14.00 -11.57
N LEU A 253 19.98 13.92 -11.16
CA LEU A 253 20.56 12.71 -10.61
C LEU A 253 19.90 12.29 -9.28
N LEU A 254 19.64 13.25 -8.40
CA LEU A 254 18.96 13.02 -7.13
C LEU A 254 17.52 12.58 -7.34
N LEU A 255 16.77 13.24 -8.23
CA LEU A 255 15.40 12.89 -8.59
C LEU A 255 15.34 11.53 -9.29
N ALA A 256 16.29 11.21 -10.14
CA ALA A 256 16.40 9.91 -10.79
C ALA A 256 16.66 8.78 -9.79
N LEU A 257 17.52 9.02 -8.79
CA LEU A 257 17.82 8.07 -7.74
C LEU A 257 16.58 7.79 -6.87
N THR A 258 15.91 8.84 -6.39
CA THR A 258 14.72 8.67 -5.56
C THR A 258 13.59 7.99 -6.35
N MET A 259 13.34 8.38 -7.59
CA MET A 259 12.26 7.81 -8.40
C MET A 259 12.56 6.39 -8.89
N GLY A 260 13.84 6.08 -9.17
CA GLY A 260 14.28 4.73 -9.45
C GLY A 260 14.06 3.79 -8.24
N THR A 261 14.44 4.23 -7.05
CA THR A 261 14.23 3.49 -5.81
C THR A 261 12.73 3.36 -5.50
N THR A 262 11.97 4.44 -5.68
CA THR A 262 10.52 4.48 -5.52
C THR A 262 9.82 3.50 -6.46
N PHE A 263 10.30 3.34 -7.70
CA PHE A 263 9.74 2.37 -8.65
C PHE A 263 9.72 0.95 -8.05
N PHE A 264 10.85 0.48 -7.53
CA PHE A 264 10.95 -0.86 -6.94
C PHE A 264 10.07 -1.01 -5.70
N SER A 265 10.08 -0.03 -4.80
CA SER A 265 9.22 -0.02 -3.62
C SER A 265 7.74 -0.22 -4.01
N TYR A 266 7.24 0.58 -4.96
CA TYR A 266 5.85 0.52 -5.37
C TYR A 266 5.48 -0.73 -6.16
N VAL A 267 6.36 -1.25 -7.01
CA VAL A 267 6.10 -2.52 -7.72
C VAL A 267 5.89 -3.66 -6.73
N LEU A 268 6.73 -3.75 -5.69
CA LEU A 268 6.57 -4.75 -4.62
C LEU A 268 5.30 -4.50 -3.81
N TYR A 269 5.00 -3.25 -3.48
CA TYR A 269 3.78 -2.83 -2.79
C TYR A 269 2.52 -3.22 -3.57
N ILE A 270 2.44 -2.87 -4.86
CA ILE A 270 1.30 -3.21 -5.72
C ILE A 270 1.14 -4.73 -5.85
N ARG A 271 2.25 -5.45 -5.95
CA ARG A 271 2.22 -6.92 -5.99
C ARG A 271 1.65 -7.50 -4.68
N ALA A 272 2.05 -6.96 -3.53
CA ALA A 272 1.51 -7.35 -2.24
C ALA A 272 0.01 -7.01 -2.10
N LEU A 273 -0.45 -5.86 -2.62
CA LEU A 273 -1.88 -5.49 -2.65
C LEU A 273 -2.75 -6.49 -3.42
N GLY A 274 -2.19 -7.19 -4.39
CA GLY A 274 -2.88 -8.28 -5.10
C GLY A 274 -3.04 -9.58 -4.30
N MET A 275 -2.34 -9.69 -3.16
CA MET A 275 -2.35 -10.90 -2.32
C MET A 275 -3.13 -10.72 -1.02
N GLY A 276 -3.32 -9.45 -0.58
CA GLY A 276 -3.98 -9.13 0.69
C GLY A 276 -4.85 -7.88 0.62
N LYS A 277 -5.48 -7.51 1.74
CA LYS A 277 -6.21 -6.24 1.87
C LYS A 277 -5.24 -5.07 1.95
N ALA A 278 -5.69 -3.89 1.52
CA ALA A 278 -4.86 -2.68 1.54
C ALA A 278 -4.52 -2.26 2.99
N SER A 279 -5.47 -2.36 3.92
CA SER A 279 -5.25 -2.09 5.34
C SER A 279 -4.17 -2.99 5.95
N VAL A 280 -4.21 -4.31 5.68
CA VAL A 280 -3.21 -5.27 6.18
C VAL A 280 -1.83 -5.00 5.57
N ASN A 281 -1.78 -4.71 4.26
CA ASN A 281 -0.51 -4.39 3.60
C ASN A 281 0.12 -3.11 4.17
N ASN A 282 -0.69 -2.07 4.40
CA ASN A 282 -0.19 -0.84 5.02
C ASN A 282 0.15 -1.02 6.50
N ALA A 283 -0.57 -1.87 7.25
CA ALA A 283 -0.19 -2.21 8.62
C ALA A 283 1.20 -2.86 8.69
N ILE A 284 1.51 -3.81 7.78
CA ILE A 284 2.85 -4.38 7.68
C ILE A 284 3.86 -3.31 7.25
N ARG A 285 3.45 -2.43 6.33
CA ARG A 285 4.29 -1.32 5.86
C ARG A 285 4.62 -0.31 6.96
N ALA A 286 3.88 -0.26 8.08
CA ALA A 286 4.25 0.52 9.25
C ALA A 286 5.63 0.13 9.82
N SER A 287 6.14 -1.08 9.50
CA SER A 287 7.54 -1.46 9.80
C SER A 287 8.58 -0.52 9.16
N THR A 288 8.21 0.34 8.20
CA THR A 288 9.08 1.40 7.67
C THR A 288 9.68 2.27 8.77
N ILE A 289 8.94 2.51 9.86
CA ILE A 289 9.42 3.33 10.98
C ILE A 289 10.62 2.68 11.66
N ILE A 290 10.66 1.35 11.76
CA ILE A 290 11.78 0.62 12.34
C ILE A 290 13.07 0.90 11.56
N PHE A 291 12.95 1.03 10.23
CA PHE A 291 14.08 1.34 9.37
C PHE A 291 14.38 2.86 9.33
N ALA A 292 13.38 3.71 9.57
CA ALA A 292 13.53 5.16 9.51
C ALA A 292 14.49 5.72 10.56
N ILE A 293 14.45 5.20 11.80
CA ILE A 293 15.31 5.70 12.88
C ILE A 293 16.80 5.48 12.58
N PRO A 294 17.27 4.27 12.19
CA PRO A 294 18.65 4.09 11.74
C PRO A 294 19.04 5.01 10.58
N PHE A 295 18.14 5.24 9.62
CA PHE A 295 18.41 6.18 8.52
C PHE A 295 18.49 7.62 8.99
N SER A 296 17.61 8.06 9.89
CA SER A 296 17.69 9.42 10.47
C SER A 296 18.99 9.63 11.25
N LEU A 297 19.42 8.63 12.02
CA LEU A 297 20.72 8.68 12.72
C LEU A 297 21.90 8.77 11.75
N LEU A 298 21.88 8.00 10.69
CA LEU A 298 22.92 8.03 9.64
C LEU A 298 22.96 9.39 8.94
N LEU A 299 21.81 9.94 8.56
CA LEU A 299 21.72 11.26 7.94
C LEU A 299 22.18 12.38 8.90
N LEU A 300 21.91 12.23 10.21
CA LEU A 300 22.42 13.15 11.23
C LEU A 300 23.96 13.08 11.32
N GLN A 301 24.53 11.87 11.34
CA GLN A 301 26.01 11.70 11.35
C GLN A 301 26.68 12.28 10.11
N MET A 302 25.99 12.23 8.96
CA MET A 302 26.48 12.85 7.71
C MET A 302 26.27 14.37 7.68
N GLY A 303 25.67 14.98 8.70
CA GLY A 303 25.35 16.41 8.73
C GLY A 303 24.26 16.86 7.76
N ILE A 304 23.48 15.91 7.24
CA ILE A 304 22.42 16.16 6.23
C ILE A 304 21.16 16.69 6.91
N ILE A 305 20.81 16.14 8.07
CA ILE A 305 19.68 16.62 8.89
C ILE A 305 20.21 17.16 10.21
N THR A 306 19.59 18.23 10.71
CA THR A 306 19.99 18.89 11.96
C THR A 306 18.96 18.71 13.07
N GLN A 307 17.78 18.20 12.76
CA GLN A 307 16.63 18.20 13.67
C GLN A 307 16.32 16.83 14.33
N PHE A 308 17.20 15.83 14.17
CA PHE A 308 17.00 14.56 14.86
C PHE A 308 17.45 14.64 16.31
N SER A 309 16.55 14.26 17.24
CA SER A 309 16.88 14.27 18.65
C SER A 309 17.69 13.07 19.08
N THR A 310 18.79 13.35 19.76
CA THR A 310 19.61 12.35 20.48
C THR A 310 19.33 12.32 21.99
N ASP A 311 18.35 13.12 22.47
CA ASP A 311 17.96 13.07 23.88
C ASP A 311 17.47 11.69 24.29
N PRO A 312 18.03 11.07 25.37
CA PRO A 312 17.67 9.69 25.76
C PRO A 312 16.20 9.48 26.05
N VAL A 313 15.50 10.49 26.60
CA VAL A 313 14.08 10.41 26.95
C VAL A 313 13.24 10.35 25.65
N MET A 314 13.55 11.23 24.69
CA MET A 314 12.86 11.24 23.41
C MET A 314 13.13 9.98 22.57
N LEU A 315 14.36 9.48 22.64
CA LEU A 315 14.72 8.23 21.98
C LEU A 315 13.95 7.04 22.59
N LEU A 316 13.79 7.03 23.91
CA LEU A 316 12.97 6.02 24.62
C LEU A 316 11.50 6.10 24.17
N ILE A 317 10.92 7.31 24.07
CA ILE A 317 9.54 7.49 23.59
C ILE A 317 9.39 6.96 22.16
N LYS A 318 10.34 7.26 21.27
CA LYS A 318 10.35 6.75 19.89
C LYS A 318 10.43 5.22 19.86
N ILE A 319 11.26 4.61 20.72
CA ILE A 319 11.37 3.14 20.84
C ILE A 319 10.05 2.54 21.34
N ILE A 320 9.40 3.13 22.34
CA ILE A 320 8.08 2.69 22.82
C ILE A 320 7.07 2.77 21.69
N GLY A 321 7.05 3.86 20.93
CA GLY A 321 6.20 4.00 19.75
C GLY A 321 6.44 2.89 18.72
N MET A 322 7.69 2.54 18.42
CA MET A 322 8.03 1.42 17.53
C MET A 322 7.52 0.07 18.07
N VAL A 323 7.70 -0.20 19.35
CA VAL A 323 7.22 -1.45 19.97
C VAL A 323 5.71 -1.55 19.86
N LEU A 324 4.97 -0.47 20.08
CA LEU A 324 3.53 -0.43 19.90
C LEU A 324 3.12 -0.69 18.43
N ILE A 325 3.83 -0.12 17.46
CA ILE A 325 3.58 -0.39 16.04
C ILE A 325 3.77 -1.88 15.73
N VAL A 326 4.88 -2.47 16.16
CA VAL A 326 5.14 -3.90 15.97
C VAL A 326 4.04 -4.74 16.62
N PHE A 327 3.65 -4.41 17.85
CA PHE A 327 2.59 -5.10 18.56
C PHE A 327 1.24 -5.01 17.82
N GLY A 328 0.87 -3.84 17.34
CA GLY A 328 -0.33 -3.65 16.53
C GLY A 328 -0.29 -4.44 15.23
N ILE A 329 0.86 -4.49 14.52
CA ILE A 329 1.04 -5.28 13.29
C ILE A 329 0.87 -6.79 13.58
N VAL A 330 1.49 -7.28 14.64
CA VAL A 330 1.37 -8.68 15.06
C VAL A 330 -0.07 -9.02 15.42
N SER A 331 -0.76 -8.14 16.16
CA SER A 331 -2.17 -8.30 16.49
C SER A 331 -3.05 -8.38 15.23
N PHE A 332 -2.80 -7.53 14.22
CA PHE A 332 -3.46 -7.64 12.91
C PHE A 332 -3.23 -9.00 12.23
N ALA A 333 -2.00 -9.50 12.29
CA ALA A 333 -1.63 -10.76 11.63
C ALA A 333 -2.27 -12.00 12.28
N LEU A 334 -2.51 -11.93 13.60
CA LEU A 334 -3.06 -13.05 14.39
C LEU A 334 -4.59 -13.18 14.30
N THR A 335 -5.30 -12.20 13.76
CA THR A 335 -6.78 -12.15 13.77
C THR A 335 -7.48 -13.02 12.73
N VAL A 336 -6.78 -13.67 11.84
CA VAL A 336 -7.40 -14.50 10.79
C VAL A 336 -7.68 -15.92 11.32
N VAL A 337 -8.95 -16.21 11.56
CA VAL A 337 -9.42 -17.56 11.90
C VAL A 337 -9.80 -18.30 10.62
N LYS A 338 -9.19 -19.46 10.39
CA LYS A 338 -9.55 -20.37 9.30
C LYS A 338 -10.57 -21.37 9.80
N SER A 339 -11.58 -21.64 8.99
CA SER A 339 -12.61 -22.66 9.28
C SER A 339 -12.91 -23.46 8.01
N TYR A 340 -13.38 -24.68 8.20
CA TYR A 340 -13.93 -25.49 7.12
C TYR A 340 -15.44 -25.68 7.34
N ILE A 341 -16.21 -25.57 6.27
CA ILE A 341 -17.63 -25.83 6.25
C ILE A 341 -17.85 -27.02 5.33
N PHE A 342 -18.39 -28.09 5.89
CA PHE A 342 -18.76 -29.30 5.19
C PHE A 342 -20.23 -29.22 4.84
N ILE A 343 -20.58 -29.25 3.56
CA ILE A 343 -21.96 -29.01 3.08
C ILE A 343 -22.49 -30.25 2.37
N THR A 344 -23.71 -30.61 2.70
CA THR A 344 -24.51 -31.61 1.99
C THR A 344 -25.66 -30.90 1.29
N VAL A 345 -25.86 -31.17 -0.01
CA VAL A 345 -26.94 -30.55 -0.79
C VAL A 345 -28.14 -31.47 -0.92
N LYS A 346 -29.27 -30.95 -1.36
CA LYS A 346 -30.48 -31.71 -1.65
C LYS A 346 -30.26 -32.52 -2.93
N PRO A 347 -30.82 -33.74 -3.03
CA PRO A 347 -30.74 -34.55 -4.25
C PRO A 347 -31.28 -33.81 -5.47
N GLY A 348 -30.58 -33.93 -6.60
CA GLY A 348 -30.97 -33.27 -7.85
C GLY A 348 -30.52 -31.80 -7.99
N THR A 349 -29.75 -31.29 -7.04
CA THR A 349 -29.26 -29.91 -7.08
C THR A 349 -28.13 -29.77 -8.12
N PRO A 350 -28.14 -28.71 -8.98
CA PRO A 350 -27.05 -28.45 -9.92
C PRO A 350 -25.79 -28.01 -9.17
N ILE A 351 -24.75 -28.86 -9.26
CA ILE A 351 -23.47 -28.67 -8.56
C ILE A 351 -22.82 -27.34 -8.94
N ARG A 352 -22.83 -27.00 -10.24
CA ARG A 352 -22.18 -25.80 -10.76
C ARG A 352 -22.79 -24.51 -10.21
N GLU A 353 -24.09 -24.39 -10.19
CA GLU A 353 -24.80 -23.21 -9.67
C GLU A 353 -24.58 -23.05 -8.17
N THR A 354 -24.61 -24.17 -7.43
CA THR A 354 -24.33 -24.17 -5.99
C THR A 354 -22.90 -23.74 -5.69
N LEU A 355 -21.93 -24.21 -6.49
CA LEU A 355 -20.52 -23.81 -6.38
C LEU A 355 -20.34 -22.31 -6.60
N GLU A 356 -21.01 -21.74 -7.62
CA GLU A 356 -20.95 -20.29 -7.90
C GLU A 356 -21.55 -19.48 -6.73
N LYS A 357 -22.70 -19.89 -6.18
CA LYS A 357 -23.33 -19.26 -5.01
C LYS A 357 -22.45 -19.35 -3.75
N LEU A 358 -21.80 -20.49 -3.51
CA LEU A 358 -20.87 -20.65 -2.39
C LEU A 358 -19.62 -19.80 -2.55
N TRP A 359 -19.12 -19.66 -3.79
CA TRP A 359 -17.95 -18.85 -4.10
C TRP A 359 -18.21 -17.36 -3.91
N ASP A 360 -19.43 -16.90 -4.13
CA ASP A 360 -19.83 -15.50 -3.94
C ASP A 360 -19.98 -15.11 -2.45
N ILE A 361 -19.99 -16.10 -1.54
CA ILE A 361 -20.02 -15.81 -0.11
C ILE A 361 -18.70 -15.19 0.31
N ARG A 362 -18.78 -13.99 0.84
CA ARG A 362 -17.62 -13.26 1.32
C ARG A 362 -16.95 -13.96 2.51
N GLY A 363 -15.64 -14.13 2.42
CA GLY A 363 -14.85 -14.90 3.39
C GLY A 363 -14.54 -16.31 2.94
N VAL A 364 -15.20 -16.80 1.90
CA VAL A 364 -14.86 -18.07 1.26
C VAL A 364 -13.54 -17.90 0.51
N SER A 365 -12.55 -18.71 0.87
CA SER A 365 -11.22 -18.72 0.26
C SER A 365 -10.98 -19.89 -0.69
N HIS A 366 -11.75 -20.94 -0.55
CA HIS A 366 -11.69 -22.14 -1.41
C HIS A 366 -12.98 -22.94 -1.31
N VAL A 367 -13.44 -23.47 -2.44
CA VAL A 367 -14.56 -24.41 -2.52
C VAL A 367 -14.09 -25.64 -3.29
N SER A 368 -14.21 -26.81 -2.66
CA SER A 368 -13.94 -28.10 -3.29
C SER A 368 -15.24 -28.90 -3.39
N VAL A 369 -15.48 -29.47 -4.54
CA VAL A 369 -16.51 -30.51 -4.71
C VAL A 369 -15.89 -31.84 -4.31
N THR A 370 -16.58 -32.64 -3.50
CA THR A 370 -16.08 -33.91 -2.98
C THR A 370 -17.04 -35.05 -3.30
N SER A 371 -16.49 -36.23 -3.49
CA SER A 371 -17.29 -37.47 -3.62
C SER A 371 -17.21 -38.22 -2.28
N GLY A 372 -18.22 -38.10 -1.43
CA GLY A 372 -18.21 -38.77 -0.13
C GLY A 372 -19.36 -38.34 0.77
N LYS A 373 -19.13 -38.29 2.08
CA LYS A 373 -20.15 -37.93 3.07
C LYS A 373 -20.71 -36.50 2.86
N TYR A 374 -19.92 -35.63 2.30
CA TYR A 374 -20.25 -34.21 2.02
C TYR A 374 -20.07 -33.95 0.52
N ASP A 375 -20.88 -33.07 -0.03
CA ASP A 375 -20.83 -32.71 -1.46
C ASP A 375 -19.83 -31.55 -1.70
N PHE A 376 -19.70 -30.65 -0.73
CA PHE A 376 -18.75 -29.54 -0.79
C PHE A 376 -17.97 -29.41 0.51
N VAL A 377 -16.69 -29.00 0.36
CA VAL A 377 -15.84 -28.53 1.45
C VAL A 377 -15.43 -27.09 1.14
N VAL A 378 -15.89 -26.19 1.97
CA VAL A 378 -15.67 -24.74 1.81
C VAL A 378 -14.67 -24.29 2.86
N LYS A 379 -13.52 -23.78 2.43
CA LYS A 379 -12.53 -23.14 3.31
C LYS A 379 -12.87 -21.67 3.46
N VAL A 380 -13.08 -21.26 4.69
CA VAL A 380 -13.44 -19.89 5.05
C VAL A 380 -12.31 -19.25 5.86
N SER A 381 -12.00 -18.01 5.54
CA SER A 381 -11.10 -17.17 6.32
C SER A 381 -11.92 -16.04 6.93
N THR A 382 -12.19 -16.13 8.23
CA THR A 382 -12.88 -15.06 8.97
C THR A 382 -11.89 -14.37 9.89
N ARG A 383 -12.05 -13.05 10.04
CA ARG A 383 -11.15 -12.26 10.90
C ARG A 383 -11.57 -12.26 12.36
N THR A 384 -12.82 -12.63 12.65
CA THR A 384 -13.32 -12.91 14.02
C THR A 384 -14.37 -14.00 13.96
N LEU A 385 -14.37 -14.86 14.99
CA LEU A 385 -15.28 -15.98 15.09
C LEU A 385 -16.77 -15.58 15.05
N VAL A 386 -17.19 -14.54 15.76
CA VAL A 386 -18.61 -14.26 15.98
C VAL A 386 -19.30 -13.60 14.79
N LYS A 387 -18.85 -12.43 14.33
CA LYS A 387 -19.54 -11.67 13.26
C LYS A 387 -19.31 -12.26 11.86
N GLY A 388 -18.14 -12.84 11.60
CA GLY A 388 -17.88 -13.53 10.35
C GLY A 388 -18.70 -14.81 10.23
N TYR A 389 -18.83 -15.55 11.33
CA TYR A 389 -19.65 -16.76 11.45
C TYR A 389 -21.14 -16.48 11.15
N GLU A 390 -21.76 -15.52 11.83
CA GLU A 390 -23.18 -15.17 11.63
C GLU A 390 -23.50 -14.75 10.19
N ARG A 391 -22.60 -13.98 9.56
CA ARG A 391 -22.81 -13.53 8.18
C ARG A 391 -22.75 -14.68 7.19
N ILE A 392 -21.80 -15.57 7.36
CA ILE A 392 -21.65 -16.74 6.46
C ILE A 392 -22.81 -17.70 6.66
N ILE A 393 -23.20 -17.95 7.91
CA ILE A 393 -24.38 -18.78 8.20
C ILE A 393 -25.62 -18.21 7.52
N ARG A 394 -25.90 -16.92 7.68
CA ARG A 394 -27.06 -16.29 7.04
C ARG A 394 -27.03 -16.47 5.51
N ARG A 395 -25.87 -16.35 4.89
CA ARG A 395 -25.72 -16.57 3.45
C ARG A 395 -25.85 -18.03 3.04
N LEU A 396 -25.40 -18.96 3.88
CA LEU A 396 -25.62 -20.39 3.64
C LEU A 396 -27.10 -20.74 3.76
N ASP A 397 -27.82 -20.18 4.73
CA ASP A 397 -29.25 -20.39 4.93
C ASP A 397 -30.12 -19.80 3.80
N GLU A 398 -29.60 -18.77 3.07
CA GLU A 398 -30.24 -18.21 1.87
C GLU A 398 -30.10 -19.12 0.63
N ILE A 399 -29.29 -20.17 0.67
CA ILE A 399 -29.10 -21.10 -0.45
C ILE A 399 -30.02 -22.32 -0.31
N ASP A 400 -31.15 -22.30 -0.96
CA ASP A 400 -32.15 -23.38 -0.91
C ASP A 400 -31.61 -24.79 -1.25
N ALA A 401 -30.54 -24.85 -2.02
CA ALA A 401 -29.86 -26.08 -2.42
C ALA A 401 -29.21 -26.81 -1.23
N ILE A 402 -28.88 -26.13 -0.16
CA ILE A 402 -28.19 -26.70 1.00
C ILE A 402 -29.20 -27.46 1.85
N LYS A 403 -28.89 -28.75 2.11
CA LYS A 403 -29.66 -29.60 3.02
C LYS A 403 -29.15 -29.48 4.45
N LYS A 404 -27.84 -29.51 4.63
CA LYS A 404 -27.17 -29.50 5.94
C LYS A 404 -25.73 -29.00 5.76
N TYR A 405 -25.24 -28.28 6.72
CA TYR A 405 -23.82 -27.93 6.81
C TYR A 405 -23.26 -28.17 8.22
N HIS A 406 -21.96 -28.42 8.30
CA HIS A 406 -21.22 -28.63 9.52
C HIS A 406 -20.00 -27.69 9.51
N TRP A 407 -19.83 -26.90 10.55
CA TRP A 407 -18.78 -25.91 10.67
C TRP A 407 -17.69 -26.39 11.63
N GLU A 408 -16.45 -26.42 11.17
CA GLU A 408 -15.30 -26.74 11.99
C GLU A 408 -14.27 -25.60 11.92
N SER A 409 -13.92 -25.04 13.08
CA SER A 409 -12.85 -24.06 13.18
C SER A 409 -11.52 -24.74 13.37
N VAL A 410 -10.51 -24.30 12.62
CA VAL A 410 -9.16 -24.83 12.70
C VAL A 410 -8.46 -24.17 13.87
N LEU A 411 -8.18 -24.94 14.93
CA LEU A 411 -7.41 -24.44 16.06
C LEU A 411 -5.91 -24.34 15.74
N LYS A 412 -5.40 -25.26 14.90
CA LYS A 412 -3.99 -25.27 14.47
C LYS A 412 -3.86 -25.90 13.10
N ASP A 413 -3.23 -25.21 12.18
CA ASP A 413 -2.99 -25.66 10.81
C ASP A 413 -1.52 -26.09 10.71
N TRP A 414 -1.30 -27.40 10.62
CA TRP A 414 0.02 -27.98 10.35
C TRP A 414 0.10 -28.20 8.84
N GLU A 415 0.81 -27.33 8.16
CA GLU A 415 1.13 -27.56 6.76
C GLU A 415 2.53 -28.16 6.72
N ASN A 416 2.65 -29.43 6.29
CA ASN A 416 3.95 -30.01 5.97
C ASN A 416 4.63 -29.19 4.90
N ILE A 417 5.87 -28.79 5.17
CA ILE A 417 6.76 -27.99 4.32
C ILE A 417 7.30 -28.86 3.19
#